data_9f70ce10d6ebadc08a7c9a875951f3f1
#
_entry.id   9f70ce10d6ebadc08a7c9a875951f3f1
#
_cell.length_a   1.000
_cell.length_b   1.000
_cell.length_c   1.000
_cell.angle_alpha   90.00
_cell.angle_beta   90.00
_cell.angle_gamma   90.00
#
_symmetry.space_group_name_H-M   'P 1'
#
loop_
_entity.id
_entity.type
_entity.pdbx_description
1 polymer ?
#
loop_
_entity_poly.entity_id
_entity_poly.type
_entity_poly.pdbx_seq_one_letter_code
_entity_poly.pdbx_strand_id
1 'polypeptide(L)'
;MLKALHQELGQTPAASKTAGIPPATPPPADATGAPATAPGCSREYPAQAVFLARTRLNKAGSEKETWHVELDLSSTGIDYAVGDAFGVFPTNHPALVDAVIAALGAPADFPIGGRSLRDVLFDGVSLGAAPDMLFQLFSYITGGERRQKAKALAAGEDPDGDAATLDVLAAIEKFSGVRPDPEAFIEALDPLQPRLYSIASSPRIDRQRIALCVDAVRFPVNGRARFGVASTFLGDRARPGDQIRVYVQKAQHFGLPADPSLPIIMIGPGTGIAPFRAFLYERMASKAPGRNWLFFGHQRSNHDFFYEDELTGMKAAGALTRLSLAWSRDGSEKFYVQDRMREVGRDLWAWLAEGAHVYVCGDAKRMARDVEGALVEIVAAHGARTTDEAIAFVAGLKKSGRYQQDVY
;
A
#
# COMPACT_ATOMS: atom_id res chain seq x y z
N MET A 1 -21.52 3.84 -27.76
CA MET A 1 -20.88 5.06 -28.32
C MET A 1 -19.37 4.93 -28.37
N LEU A 2 -18.65 4.72 -27.27
CA LEU A 2 -17.19 4.52 -27.26
C LEU A 2 -16.71 3.32 -28.10
N LYS A 3 -17.43 2.19 -28.11
CA LYS A 3 -17.09 1.03 -28.98
C LYS A 3 -17.14 1.36 -30.47
N ALA A 4 -18.04 2.24 -30.90
CA ALA A 4 -18.11 2.71 -32.28
C ALA A 4 -16.94 3.66 -32.62
N LEU A 5 -16.51 4.47 -31.65
CA LEU A 5 -15.36 5.37 -31.75
C LEU A 5 -14.03 4.62 -31.92
N HIS A 6 -13.84 3.49 -31.21
CA HIS A 6 -12.66 2.66 -31.38
C HIS A 6 -12.55 2.02 -32.77
N GLN A 7 -13.67 1.74 -33.43
CA GLN A 7 -13.69 1.21 -34.80
C GLN A 7 -13.37 2.27 -35.88
N GLU A 8 -13.73 3.52 -35.65
CA GLU A 8 -13.46 4.61 -36.62
C GLU A 8 -12.02 5.13 -36.56
N LEU A 9 -11.32 5.02 -35.42
CA LEU A 9 -10.00 5.62 -35.24
C LEU A 9 -8.82 4.71 -35.61
N GLY A 10 -9.04 3.42 -35.90
CA GLY A 10 -8.01 2.52 -36.42
C GLY A 10 -6.74 2.43 -35.57
N GLN A 11 -6.80 2.81 -34.28
CA GLN A 11 -5.65 2.85 -33.39
C GLN A 11 -5.62 1.66 -32.44
N THR A 12 -4.66 0.79 -32.66
CA THR A 12 -4.12 -0.09 -31.63
C THR A 12 -3.49 0.80 -30.55
N PRO A 13 -3.75 0.60 -29.25
CA PRO A 13 -3.18 1.44 -28.21
C PRO A 13 -1.66 1.40 -28.28
N ALA A 14 -1.03 2.55 -28.48
CA ALA A 14 0.40 2.72 -28.44
C ALA A 14 0.88 2.43 -27.01
N ALA A 15 1.67 1.37 -26.85
CA ALA A 15 2.33 1.04 -25.61
C ALA A 15 3.24 2.21 -25.19
N SER A 16 2.98 2.76 -24.02
CA SER A 16 3.87 3.69 -23.34
C SER A 16 5.25 3.02 -23.19
N LYS A 17 6.28 3.64 -23.73
CA LYS A 17 7.67 3.21 -23.57
C LYS A 17 8.15 3.53 -22.15
N THR A 18 7.78 2.72 -21.19
CA THR A 18 8.58 2.50 -19.99
C THR A 18 9.55 1.37 -20.29
N ALA A 19 10.82 1.60 -20.02
CA ALA A 19 11.93 0.68 -20.29
C ALA A 19 11.60 -0.72 -19.72
N GLY A 20 11.69 -1.72 -20.59
CA GLY A 20 11.23 -3.06 -20.33
C GLY A 20 12.00 -3.80 -19.24
N ILE A 21 11.23 -4.33 -18.32
CA ILE A 21 11.55 -5.55 -17.58
C ILE A 21 10.86 -6.67 -18.36
N PRO A 22 11.57 -7.72 -18.82
CA PRO A 22 10.92 -8.82 -19.51
C PRO A 22 9.93 -9.52 -18.57
N PRO A 23 8.81 -10.05 -19.09
CA PRO A 23 7.86 -10.79 -18.28
C PRO A 23 8.55 -12.02 -17.68
N ALA A 24 8.52 -12.12 -16.36
CA ALA A 24 9.00 -13.31 -15.65
C ALA A 24 8.15 -14.51 -16.06
N THR A 25 8.82 -15.59 -16.48
CA THR A 25 8.21 -16.89 -16.71
C THR A 25 7.54 -17.37 -15.41
N PRO A 26 6.29 -17.84 -15.42
CA PRO A 26 5.66 -18.34 -14.21
C PRO A 26 6.44 -19.56 -13.69
N PRO A 27 6.74 -19.61 -12.38
CA PRO A 27 7.36 -20.79 -11.77
C PRO A 27 6.38 -21.98 -11.79
N PRO A 28 6.89 -23.23 -11.75
CA PRO A 28 6.04 -24.42 -11.72
C PRO A 28 5.17 -24.42 -10.46
N ALA A 29 3.91 -24.83 -10.63
CA ALA A 29 2.94 -24.97 -9.56
C ALA A 29 3.36 -26.09 -8.60
N ASP A 30 3.85 -25.72 -7.41
CA ASP A 30 3.95 -26.66 -6.30
C ASP A 30 2.61 -26.70 -5.55
N ALA A 31 2.03 -27.89 -5.59
CA ALA A 31 0.70 -28.21 -5.13
C ALA A 31 0.67 -28.45 -3.62
N THR A 32 0.24 -27.45 -2.86
CA THR A 32 -0.53 -27.58 -1.60
C THR A 32 -1.21 -26.24 -1.29
N GLY A 33 -2.14 -25.82 -2.11
CA GLY A 33 -2.91 -24.60 -1.93
C GLY A 33 -4.37 -24.83 -2.29
N ALA A 34 -5.27 -24.11 -1.63
CA ALA A 34 -6.67 -24.04 -2.01
C ALA A 34 -6.81 -23.82 -3.52
N PRO A 35 -7.85 -24.35 -4.18
CA PRO A 35 -8.01 -24.21 -5.62
C PRO A 35 -8.00 -22.74 -6.01
N ALA A 36 -7.40 -22.40 -7.15
CA ALA A 36 -7.22 -21.02 -7.64
C ALA A 36 -8.53 -20.21 -7.76
N THR A 37 -9.67 -20.82 -7.52
CA THR A 37 -11.03 -20.25 -7.53
C THR A 37 -11.66 -20.19 -6.14
N ALA A 38 -10.93 -20.50 -5.04
CA ALA A 38 -11.47 -20.40 -3.69
C ALA A 38 -11.72 -18.93 -3.32
N PRO A 39 -12.82 -18.60 -2.62
CA PRO A 39 -13.05 -17.24 -2.14
C PRO A 39 -11.87 -16.71 -1.33
N GLY A 40 -11.44 -15.48 -1.62
CA GLY A 40 -10.33 -14.83 -0.95
C GLY A 40 -8.92 -15.23 -1.43
N CYS A 41 -8.78 -16.12 -2.42
CA CYS A 41 -7.47 -16.54 -2.93
C CYS A 41 -6.86 -15.54 -3.92
N SER A 42 -7.66 -14.70 -4.54
CA SER A 42 -7.19 -13.70 -5.50
C SER A 42 -8.16 -12.52 -5.60
N ARG A 43 -7.73 -11.50 -6.31
CA ARG A 43 -8.53 -10.31 -6.61
C ARG A 43 -9.83 -10.65 -7.37
N GLU A 44 -9.80 -11.64 -8.25
CA GLU A 44 -10.93 -12.07 -9.07
C GLU A 44 -11.95 -12.89 -8.24
N TYR A 45 -11.50 -13.50 -7.15
CA TYR A 45 -12.32 -14.32 -6.26
C TYR A 45 -12.25 -13.81 -4.82
N PRO A 46 -12.75 -12.59 -4.54
CA PRO A 46 -12.72 -12.01 -3.19
C PRO A 46 -13.67 -12.76 -2.25
N ALA A 47 -13.32 -12.80 -0.96
CA ALA A 47 -14.19 -13.22 0.12
C ALA A 47 -14.79 -12.01 0.84
N GLN A 48 -15.75 -12.29 1.76
CA GLN A 48 -16.35 -11.28 2.64
C GLN A 48 -15.79 -11.46 4.06
N ALA A 49 -14.92 -10.55 4.49
CA ALA A 49 -14.45 -10.47 5.87
C ALA A 49 -15.32 -9.48 6.66
N VAL A 50 -15.45 -9.68 7.96
CA VAL A 50 -16.20 -8.77 8.82
C VAL A 50 -15.25 -7.79 9.52
N PHE A 51 -15.52 -6.50 9.40
CA PHE A 51 -14.78 -5.49 10.14
C PHE A 51 -15.09 -5.61 11.63
N LEU A 52 -14.06 -5.77 12.47
CA LEU A 52 -14.25 -5.93 13.92
C LEU A 52 -14.06 -4.61 14.66
N ALA A 53 -12.90 -4.01 14.48
CA ALA A 53 -12.51 -2.81 15.22
C ALA A 53 -11.36 -2.07 14.56
N ARG A 54 -11.15 -0.85 15.01
CA ARG A 54 -9.90 -0.12 14.82
C ARG A 54 -9.47 0.56 16.10
N THR A 55 -8.18 0.56 16.35
CA THR A 55 -7.57 1.23 17.49
C THR A 55 -6.50 2.20 16.99
N ARG A 56 -6.52 3.45 17.46
CA ARG A 56 -5.53 4.44 17.04
C ARG A 56 -4.16 4.12 17.64
N LEU A 57 -3.13 4.10 16.81
CA LEU A 57 -1.76 3.83 17.22
C LEU A 57 -1.01 5.10 17.64
N ASN A 58 -1.34 6.24 17.05
CA ASN A 58 -0.78 7.52 17.48
C ASN A 58 -1.47 7.99 18.75
N LYS A 59 -0.68 8.53 19.68
CA LYS A 59 -1.20 9.22 20.86
C LYS A 59 -1.74 10.63 20.49
N ALA A 60 -2.50 11.24 21.39
CA ALA A 60 -3.03 12.58 21.20
C ALA A 60 -1.89 13.58 20.95
N GLY A 61 -2.09 14.50 19.99
CA GLY A 61 -1.09 15.49 19.57
C GLY A 61 -0.23 15.10 18.39
N SER A 62 -0.34 13.88 17.86
CA SER A 62 0.29 13.49 16.60
C SER A 62 -0.34 14.22 15.41
N GLU A 63 0.51 14.60 14.45
CA GLU A 63 0.09 15.12 13.13
C GLU A 63 -0.36 14.00 12.18
N LYS A 64 -0.22 12.72 12.60
CA LYS A 64 -0.56 11.53 11.87
C LYS A 64 -1.74 10.80 12.50
N GLU A 65 -2.39 10.00 11.69
CA GLU A 65 -3.53 9.21 12.12
C GLU A 65 -3.41 7.78 11.55
N THR A 66 -2.80 6.91 12.35
CA THR A 66 -2.55 5.52 11.97
C THR A 66 -3.36 4.59 12.87
N TRP A 67 -3.98 3.61 12.26
CA TRP A 67 -4.90 2.68 12.88
C TRP A 67 -4.39 1.24 12.84
N HIS A 68 -4.53 0.54 13.94
CA HIS A 68 -4.58 -0.91 13.98
C HIS A 68 -6.02 -1.31 13.63
N VAL A 69 -6.19 -2.04 12.54
CA VAL A 69 -7.49 -2.48 12.02
C VAL A 69 -7.58 -3.99 12.11
N GLU A 70 -8.69 -4.51 12.64
CA GLU A 70 -8.93 -5.94 12.77
C GLU A 70 -10.16 -6.38 11.97
N LEU A 71 -10.02 -7.50 11.26
CA LEU A 71 -11.11 -8.15 10.53
C LEU A 71 -11.23 -9.61 10.95
N ASP A 72 -12.47 -10.12 10.97
CA ASP A 72 -12.78 -11.53 11.17
C ASP A 72 -12.80 -12.27 9.83
N LEU A 73 -12.06 -13.37 9.78
CA LEU A 73 -11.95 -14.27 8.62
C LEU A 73 -12.71 -15.59 8.81
N SER A 74 -13.40 -15.79 9.95
CA SER A 74 -13.98 -17.08 10.34
C SER A 74 -14.91 -17.69 9.28
N SER A 75 -15.61 -16.85 8.51
CA SER A 75 -16.54 -17.26 7.45
C SER A 75 -15.94 -17.27 6.05
N THR A 76 -14.65 -16.92 5.89
CA THR A 76 -14.06 -16.66 4.56
C THR A 76 -13.37 -17.87 3.95
N GLY A 77 -12.89 -18.80 4.77
CA GLY A 77 -11.99 -19.88 4.32
C GLY A 77 -10.59 -19.41 3.92
N ILE A 78 -10.26 -18.14 4.13
CA ILE A 78 -8.94 -17.59 3.82
C ILE A 78 -7.88 -18.20 4.74
N ASP A 79 -6.77 -18.67 4.14
CA ASP A 79 -5.54 -19.01 4.84
C ASP A 79 -4.43 -18.06 4.38
N TYR A 80 -3.60 -17.58 5.33
CA TYR A 80 -2.50 -16.67 5.06
C TYR A 80 -1.24 -17.05 5.84
N ALA A 81 -0.12 -16.58 5.37
CA ALA A 81 1.16 -16.67 6.05
C ALA A 81 1.69 -15.27 6.39
N VAL A 82 2.55 -15.18 7.41
CA VAL A 82 3.23 -13.93 7.71
C VAL A 82 4.14 -13.53 6.53
N GLY A 83 4.04 -12.27 6.11
CA GLY A 83 4.69 -11.76 4.91
C GLY A 83 3.76 -11.64 3.70
N ASP A 84 2.60 -12.30 3.70
CA ASP A 84 1.55 -12.09 2.69
C ASP A 84 0.97 -10.67 2.80
N ALA A 85 0.37 -10.18 1.72
CA ALA A 85 -0.38 -8.93 1.69
C ALA A 85 -1.88 -9.19 1.66
N PHE A 86 -2.65 -8.27 2.26
CA PHE A 86 -4.10 -8.35 2.33
C PHE A 86 -4.74 -7.28 1.45
N GLY A 87 -5.48 -7.69 0.44
CA GLY A 87 -6.19 -6.85 -0.49
C GLY A 87 -7.57 -6.48 0.04
N VAL A 88 -7.85 -5.18 0.10
CA VAL A 88 -9.13 -4.63 0.55
C VAL A 88 -9.78 -3.85 -0.57
N PHE A 89 -11.03 -4.16 -0.90
CA PHE A 89 -11.85 -3.40 -1.83
C PHE A 89 -12.54 -2.26 -1.08
N PRO A 90 -12.13 -1.01 -1.29
CA PRO A 90 -12.74 0.13 -0.62
C PRO A 90 -13.98 0.59 -1.34
N THR A 91 -14.67 1.56 -0.73
CA THR A 91 -15.70 2.37 -1.37
C THR A 91 -15.26 3.83 -1.45
N ASN A 92 -15.75 4.57 -2.42
CA ASN A 92 -15.57 6.02 -2.47
C ASN A 92 -16.29 6.71 -1.31
N HIS A 93 -15.83 7.91 -0.96
CA HIS A 93 -16.46 8.69 0.09
C HIS A 93 -17.86 9.15 -0.37
N PRO A 94 -18.94 8.90 0.41
CA PRO A 94 -20.32 9.22 -0.02
C PRO A 94 -20.51 10.67 -0.44
N ALA A 95 -19.94 11.63 0.29
CA ALA A 95 -20.02 13.04 -0.06
C ALA A 95 -19.33 13.39 -1.39
N LEU A 96 -18.26 12.66 -1.77
CA LEU A 96 -17.61 12.84 -3.07
C LEU A 96 -18.51 12.27 -4.18
N VAL A 97 -19.14 11.12 -3.96
CA VAL A 97 -20.11 10.53 -4.89
C VAL A 97 -21.28 11.50 -5.12
N ASP A 98 -21.83 12.06 -4.06
CA ASP A 98 -22.92 13.06 -4.15
C ASP A 98 -22.50 14.32 -4.91
N ALA A 99 -21.29 14.80 -4.67
CA ALA A 99 -20.74 15.96 -5.37
C ALA A 99 -20.53 15.70 -6.87
N VAL A 100 -20.05 14.51 -7.23
CA VAL A 100 -19.89 14.10 -8.64
C VAL A 100 -21.26 13.99 -9.34
N ILE A 101 -22.26 13.37 -8.72
CA ILE A 101 -23.62 13.26 -9.26
C ILE A 101 -24.22 14.65 -9.47
N ALA A 102 -24.09 15.54 -8.49
CA ALA A 102 -24.56 16.92 -8.59
C ALA A 102 -23.86 17.69 -9.72
N ALA A 103 -22.56 17.54 -9.86
CA ALA A 103 -21.78 18.19 -10.92
C ALA A 103 -22.12 17.65 -12.31
N LEU A 104 -22.42 16.36 -12.44
CA LEU A 104 -22.93 15.77 -13.69
C LEU A 104 -24.32 16.26 -14.05
N GLY A 105 -25.16 16.57 -13.04
CA GLY A 105 -26.56 16.92 -13.23
C GLY A 105 -27.41 15.73 -13.71
N ALA A 106 -26.99 14.50 -13.40
CA ALA A 106 -27.69 13.25 -13.72
C ALA A 106 -28.48 12.75 -12.52
N PRO A 107 -29.57 11.97 -12.72
CA PRO A 107 -30.26 11.30 -11.62
C PRO A 107 -29.36 10.26 -10.94
N ALA A 108 -29.38 10.19 -9.60
CA ALA A 108 -28.59 9.23 -8.83
C ALA A 108 -28.96 7.76 -9.13
N ASP A 109 -30.21 7.52 -9.47
CA ASP A 109 -30.80 6.22 -9.82
C ASP A 109 -30.71 5.89 -11.32
N PHE A 110 -30.02 6.72 -12.12
CA PHE A 110 -29.82 6.44 -13.55
C PHE A 110 -29.24 5.02 -13.72
N PRO A 111 -29.86 4.17 -14.57
CA PRO A 111 -29.45 2.77 -14.68
C PRO A 111 -28.14 2.62 -15.47
N ILE A 112 -27.16 1.96 -14.88
CA ILE A 112 -25.85 1.62 -15.46
C ILE A 112 -25.63 0.10 -15.29
N GLY A 113 -25.77 -0.68 -16.36
CA GLY A 113 -25.50 -2.12 -16.31
C GLY A 113 -26.28 -2.89 -15.24
N GLY A 114 -27.51 -2.49 -14.95
CA GLY A 114 -28.37 -3.11 -13.93
C GLY A 114 -28.15 -2.60 -12.48
N ARG A 115 -27.29 -1.59 -12.29
CA ARG A 115 -27.04 -0.89 -11.02
C ARG A 115 -27.44 0.57 -11.15
N SER A 116 -27.57 1.30 -10.05
CA SER A 116 -27.70 2.75 -10.10
C SER A 116 -26.37 3.45 -10.39
N LEU A 117 -26.40 4.64 -11.00
CA LEU A 117 -25.23 5.51 -11.16
C LEU A 117 -24.51 5.72 -9.82
N ARG A 118 -25.29 5.96 -8.75
CA ARG A 118 -24.76 6.11 -7.39
C ARG A 118 -23.97 4.90 -6.93
N ASP A 119 -24.49 3.69 -7.12
CA ASP A 119 -23.82 2.46 -6.68
C ASP A 119 -22.54 2.21 -7.49
N VAL A 120 -22.57 2.50 -8.80
CA VAL A 120 -21.37 2.35 -9.64
C VAL A 120 -20.30 3.37 -9.25
N LEU A 121 -20.68 4.63 -8.97
CA LEU A 121 -19.75 5.64 -8.45
C LEU A 121 -19.24 5.31 -7.03
N PHE A 122 -20.02 4.59 -6.25
CA PHE A 122 -19.67 4.28 -4.86
C PHE A 122 -18.59 3.21 -4.75
N ASP A 123 -18.66 2.13 -5.53
CA ASP A 123 -17.74 0.99 -5.40
C ASP A 123 -17.17 0.43 -6.72
N GLY A 124 -17.59 0.96 -7.88
CA GLY A 124 -17.21 0.45 -9.18
C GLY A 124 -16.03 1.17 -9.82
N VAL A 125 -15.99 2.51 -9.74
CA VAL A 125 -15.02 3.34 -10.45
C VAL A 125 -14.23 4.25 -9.51
N SER A 126 -13.02 4.62 -9.93
CA SER A 126 -12.16 5.55 -9.20
C SER A 126 -12.62 6.99 -9.42
N LEU A 127 -12.76 7.75 -8.33
CA LEU A 127 -12.99 9.21 -8.35
C LEU A 127 -11.70 10.00 -8.00
N GLY A 128 -10.54 9.32 -8.06
CA GLY A 128 -9.23 9.92 -7.86
C GLY A 128 -8.79 10.76 -9.07
N ALA A 129 -7.51 10.67 -9.45
CA ALA A 129 -6.99 11.38 -10.62
C ALA A 129 -7.85 11.13 -11.85
N ALA A 130 -8.19 12.20 -12.56
CA ALA A 130 -8.99 12.11 -13.77
C ALA A 130 -8.19 11.41 -14.87
N PRO A 131 -8.70 10.31 -15.47
CA PRO A 131 -7.99 9.61 -16.53
C PRO A 131 -8.06 10.35 -17.87
N ASP A 132 -7.11 10.08 -18.76
CA ASP A 132 -7.02 10.66 -20.09
C ASP A 132 -8.33 10.47 -20.90
N MET A 133 -8.97 9.31 -20.74
CA MET A 133 -10.24 8.99 -21.38
C MET A 133 -11.38 9.93 -20.98
N LEU A 134 -11.40 10.45 -19.77
CA LEU A 134 -12.38 11.44 -19.33
C LEU A 134 -12.19 12.77 -20.08
N PHE A 135 -10.94 13.21 -20.22
CA PHE A 135 -10.64 14.41 -21.02
C PHE A 135 -10.92 14.20 -22.50
N GLN A 136 -10.68 13.02 -23.03
CA GLN A 136 -11.04 12.66 -24.39
C GLN A 136 -12.56 12.74 -24.60
N LEU A 137 -13.36 12.19 -23.69
CA LEU A 137 -14.82 12.33 -23.71
C LEU A 137 -15.23 13.80 -23.72
N PHE A 138 -14.67 14.63 -22.84
CA PHE A 138 -14.97 16.07 -22.81
C PHE A 138 -14.60 16.76 -24.11
N SER A 139 -13.53 16.35 -24.78
CA SER A 139 -13.12 16.92 -26.06
C SER A 139 -14.15 16.71 -27.18
N TYR A 140 -14.92 15.62 -27.14
CA TYR A 140 -15.96 15.33 -28.13
C TYR A 140 -17.25 16.13 -27.93
N ILE A 141 -17.57 16.44 -26.68
CA ILE A 141 -18.84 17.09 -26.31
C ILE A 141 -18.68 18.57 -26.00
N THR A 142 -17.47 19.14 -26.18
CA THR A 142 -17.21 20.57 -26.05
C THR A 142 -16.76 21.19 -27.37
N GLY A 143 -16.67 22.54 -27.41
CA GLY A 143 -16.22 23.31 -28.57
C GLY A 143 -15.16 24.35 -28.22
N GLY A 144 -14.58 24.98 -29.24
CA GLY A 144 -13.66 26.11 -29.08
C GLY A 144 -12.43 25.80 -28.22
N GLU A 145 -12.05 26.76 -27.41
CA GLU A 145 -10.88 26.65 -26.52
C GLU A 145 -10.98 25.46 -25.51
N ARG A 146 -12.18 25.19 -24.98
CA ARG A 146 -12.40 24.06 -24.07
C ARG A 146 -12.06 22.72 -24.74
N ARG A 147 -12.41 22.55 -26.02
CA ARG A 147 -12.04 21.35 -26.78
C ARG A 147 -10.52 21.21 -26.88
N GLN A 148 -9.82 22.33 -27.17
CA GLN A 148 -8.34 22.27 -27.26
C GLN A 148 -7.71 21.91 -25.94
N LYS A 149 -8.16 22.49 -24.82
CA LYS A 149 -7.68 22.13 -23.47
C LYS A 149 -7.97 20.66 -23.12
N ALA A 150 -9.17 20.18 -23.41
CA ALA A 150 -9.52 18.78 -23.16
C ALA A 150 -8.66 17.82 -24.02
N LYS A 151 -8.36 18.16 -25.28
CA LYS A 151 -7.46 17.37 -26.13
C LYS A 151 -6.02 17.37 -25.61
N ALA A 152 -5.51 18.52 -25.15
CA ALA A 152 -4.18 18.63 -24.58
C ALA A 152 -4.05 17.76 -23.32
N LEU A 153 -5.01 17.85 -22.37
CA LEU A 153 -5.04 17.01 -21.17
C LEU A 153 -5.14 15.51 -21.53
N ALA A 154 -5.97 15.14 -22.51
CA ALA A 154 -6.06 13.75 -22.99
C ALA A 154 -4.77 13.25 -23.64
N ALA A 155 -3.90 14.13 -24.12
CA ALA A 155 -2.57 13.81 -24.65
C ALA A 155 -1.46 13.83 -23.59
N GLY A 156 -1.80 14.05 -22.31
CA GLY A 156 -0.85 14.16 -21.20
C GLY A 156 -0.14 15.51 -21.13
N GLU A 157 -0.63 16.53 -21.85
CA GLU A 157 -0.15 17.90 -21.75
C GLU A 157 -0.82 18.64 -20.57
N ASP A 158 -0.18 19.69 -20.07
CA ASP A 158 -0.72 20.49 -18.97
C ASP A 158 -0.85 21.97 -19.36
N PRO A 159 -1.88 22.32 -20.16
CA PRO A 159 -2.02 23.66 -20.73
C PRO A 159 -2.25 24.78 -19.69
N ASP A 160 -2.78 24.44 -18.52
CA ASP A 160 -3.10 25.39 -17.46
C ASP A 160 -2.20 25.22 -16.20
N GLY A 161 -1.29 24.24 -16.17
CA GLY A 161 -0.41 23.96 -15.03
C GLY A 161 -1.10 23.33 -13.83
N ASP A 162 -2.28 22.72 -14.02
CA ASP A 162 -3.11 22.16 -12.95
C ASP A 162 -3.42 20.66 -13.11
N ALA A 163 -2.93 20.00 -14.14
CA ALA A 163 -3.23 18.59 -14.44
C ALA A 163 -2.98 17.66 -13.26
N ALA A 164 -1.91 17.87 -12.49
CA ALA A 164 -1.58 17.08 -11.31
C ALA A 164 -2.62 17.17 -10.17
N THR A 165 -3.52 18.14 -10.21
CA THR A 165 -4.54 18.40 -9.18
C THR A 165 -5.96 18.09 -9.67
N LEU A 166 -6.12 17.63 -10.91
CA LEU A 166 -7.41 17.28 -11.47
C LEU A 166 -7.83 15.87 -11.05
N ASP A 167 -8.65 15.78 -10.00
CA ASP A 167 -9.45 14.58 -9.76
C ASP A 167 -10.72 14.61 -10.63
N VAL A 168 -11.51 13.54 -10.63
CA VAL A 168 -12.73 13.43 -11.44
C VAL A 168 -13.68 14.59 -11.17
N LEU A 169 -13.90 14.98 -9.91
CA LEU A 169 -14.76 16.11 -9.57
C LEU A 169 -14.20 17.44 -10.10
N ALA A 170 -12.91 17.69 -9.88
CA ALA A 170 -12.25 18.91 -10.35
C ALA A 170 -12.25 19.00 -11.88
N ALA A 171 -12.11 17.86 -12.57
CA ALA A 171 -12.20 17.81 -14.03
C ALA A 171 -13.60 18.20 -14.53
N ILE A 172 -14.68 17.68 -13.92
CA ILE A 172 -16.06 18.07 -14.27
C ILE A 172 -16.27 19.58 -14.01
N GLU A 173 -15.78 20.10 -12.90
CA GLU A 173 -15.89 21.52 -12.54
C GLU A 173 -15.10 22.42 -13.50
N LYS A 174 -13.89 22.02 -13.90
CA LYS A 174 -13.07 22.73 -14.91
C LYS A 174 -13.81 22.85 -16.25
N PHE A 175 -14.52 21.81 -16.64
CA PHE A 175 -15.35 21.78 -17.83
C PHE A 175 -16.83 22.03 -17.51
N SER A 176 -17.12 22.95 -16.58
CA SER A 176 -18.49 23.23 -16.10
C SER A 176 -19.46 23.47 -17.26
N GLY A 177 -20.69 22.95 -17.13
CA GLY A 177 -21.73 23.01 -18.17
C GLY A 177 -21.65 21.89 -19.20
N VAL A 178 -20.58 21.10 -19.22
CA VAL A 178 -20.53 19.87 -20.01
C VAL A 178 -21.42 18.83 -19.33
N ARG A 179 -22.24 18.14 -20.12
CA ARG A 179 -23.17 17.12 -19.65
C ARG A 179 -22.91 15.83 -20.43
N PRO A 180 -21.95 15.01 -20.05
CA PRO A 180 -21.76 13.71 -20.67
C PRO A 180 -22.95 12.80 -20.39
N ASP A 181 -23.21 11.90 -21.31
CA ASP A 181 -24.09 10.78 -21.04
C ASP A 181 -23.52 9.96 -19.86
N PRO A 182 -24.34 9.56 -18.85
CA PRO A 182 -23.84 8.88 -17.68
C PRO A 182 -23.14 7.54 -17.96
N GLU A 183 -23.58 6.76 -18.95
CA GLU A 183 -22.90 5.52 -19.33
C GLU A 183 -21.52 5.82 -19.92
N ALA A 184 -21.45 6.77 -20.86
CA ALA A 184 -20.18 7.19 -21.46
C ALA A 184 -19.22 7.79 -20.41
N PHE A 185 -19.76 8.49 -19.40
CA PHE A 185 -18.95 9.01 -18.29
C PHE A 185 -18.33 7.87 -17.47
N ILE A 186 -19.13 6.87 -17.07
CA ILE A 186 -18.63 5.71 -16.32
C ILE A 186 -17.61 4.91 -17.13
N GLU A 187 -17.84 4.71 -18.42
CA GLU A 187 -16.89 4.02 -19.32
C GLU A 187 -15.55 4.77 -19.47
N ALA A 188 -15.55 6.09 -19.27
CA ALA A 188 -14.34 6.92 -19.33
C ALA A 188 -13.53 6.92 -18.01
N LEU A 189 -14.03 6.31 -16.94
CA LEU A 189 -13.34 6.23 -15.64
C LEU A 189 -12.62 4.90 -15.46
N ASP A 190 -11.53 4.95 -14.71
CA ASP A 190 -10.83 3.72 -14.29
C ASP A 190 -11.64 2.95 -13.25
N PRO A 191 -11.58 1.61 -13.24
CA PRO A 191 -12.20 0.82 -12.19
C PRO A 191 -11.53 1.09 -10.84
N LEU A 192 -12.34 1.10 -9.76
CA LEU A 192 -11.83 1.27 -8.41
C LEU A 192 -11.00 0.04 -8.02
N GLN A 193 -9.72 0.29 -7.73
CA GLN A 193 -8.76 -0.77 -7.42
C GLN A 193 -8.75 -1.10 -5.93
N PRO A 194 -8.64 -2.38 -5.55
CA PRO A 194 -8.32 -2.75 -4.17
C PRO A 194 -6.95 -2.19 -3.78
N ARG A 195 -6.73 -2.06 -2.47
CA ARG A 195 -5.43 -1.68 -1.90
C ARG A 195 -4.86 -2.83 -1.10
N LEU A 196 -3.57 -3.06 -1.30
CA LEU A 196 -2.81 -4.04 -0.55
C LEU A 196 -2.27 -3.42 0.73
N TYR A 197 -2.30 -4.20 1.80
CA TYR A 197 -1.73 -3.88 3.11
C TYR A 197 -0.91 -5.06 3.59
N SER A 198 0.30 -4.80 4.08
CA SER A 198 1.09 -5.84 4.74
C SER A 198 0.37 -6.30 6.01
N ILE A 199 0.29 -7.60 6.22
CA ILE A 199 -0.42 -8.19 7.34
C ILE A 199 0.36 -7.99 8.64
N ALA A 200 -0.32 -7.53 9.70
CA ALA A 200 0.26 -7.22 11.01
C ALA A 200 -0.05 -8.27 12.09
N SER A 201 -0.64 -9.41 11.73
CA SER A 201 -0.98 -10.52 12.61
C SER A 201 -0.36 -11.84 12.17
N SER A 202 -0.27 -12.82 13.10
CA SER A 202 0.18 -14.18 12.80
C SER A 202 -0.99 -15.15 12.91
N PRO A 203 -1.20 -16.04 11.93
CA PRO A 203 -2.23 -17.08 11.97
C PRO A 203 -1.96 -18.15 13.05
N ARG A 204 -0.74 -18.21 13.60
CA ARG A 204 -0.44 -19.09 14.76
C ARG A 204 -1.04 -18.58 16.06
N ILE A 205 -1.28 -17.26 16.15
CA ILE A 205 -1.92 -16.66 17.33
C ILE A 205 -3.43 -16.77 17.19
N ASP A 206 -3.96 -16.34 16.03
CA ASP A 206 -5.40 -16.44 15.73
C ASP A 206 -5.59 -16.55 14.21
N ARG A 207 -6.09 -17.69 13.76
CA ARG A 207 -6.36 -17.96 12.35
C ARG A 207 -7.60 -17.25 11.82
N GLN A 208 -8.50 -16.90 12.71
CA GLN A 208 -9.77 -16.28 12.36
C GLN A 208 -9.71 -14.75 12.33
N ARG A 209 -8.59 -14.17 12.77
CA ARG A 209 -8.39 -12.71 12.76
C ARG A 209 -7.19 -12.30 11.94
N ILE A 210 -7.36 -11.20 11.24
CA ILE A 210 -6.29 -10.53 10.55
C ILE A 210 -6.20 -9.09 11.02
N ALA A 211 -4.98 -8.60 11.20
CA ALA A 211 -4.72 -7.22 11.58
C ALA A 211 -3.90 -6.49 10.51
N LEU A 212 -4.20 -5.20 10.33
CA LEU A 212 -3.52 -4.29 9.42
C LEU A 212 -3.05 -3.04 10.17
N CYS A 213 -1.99 -2.40 9.67
CA CYS A 213 -1.55 -1.08 10.12
C CYS A 213 -1.81 -0.07 9.01
N VAL A 214 -2.74 0.87 9.22
CA VAL A 214 -3.29 1.74 8.18
C VAL A 214 -3.11 3.22 8.53
N ASP A 215 -2.29 3.95 7.77
CA ASP A 215 -2.17 5.42 7.89
C ASP A 215 -3.30 6.09 7.10
N ALA A 216 -4.18 6.84 7.76
CA ALA A 216 -5.30 7.53 7.14
C ALA A 216 -4.81 8.76 6.36
N VAL A 217 -4.70 8.60 5.05
CA VAL A 217 -4.17 9.64 4.15
C VAL A 217 -5.21 10.73 3.92
N ARG A 218 -4.84 11.97 4.23
CA ARG A 218 -5.62 13.17 3.94
C ARG A 218 -4.70 14.25 3.37
N PHE A 219 -5.16 14.91 2.33
CA PHE A 219 -4.38 15.97 1.66
C PHE A 219 -5.31 17.03 1.05
N PRO A 220 -4.89 18.30 0.96
CA PRO A 220 -5.65 19.33 0.29
C PRO A 220 -5.39 19.31 -1.23
N VAL A 221 -6.46 19.49 -2.02
CA VAL A 221 -6.38 19.74 -3.46
C VAL A 221 -7.26 20.95 -3.76
N ASN A 222 -6.70 22.01 -4.30
CA ASN A 222 -7.41 23.25 -4.60
C ASN A 222 -8.25 23.78 -3.43
N GLY A 223 -7.68 23.74 -2.20
CA GLY A 223 -8.35 24.19 -0.97
C GLY A 223 -9.43 23.24 -0.43
N ARG A 224 -9.66 22.09 -1.06
CA ARG A 224 -10.61 21.06 -0.61
C ARG A 224 -9.88 19.87 -0.02
N ALA A 225 -10.42 19.31 1.06
CA ALA A 225 -9.91 18.05 1.62
C ALA A 225 -10.15 16.89 0.64
N ARG A 226 -9.13 16.10 0.44
CA ARG A 226 -9.17 14.82 -0.27
C ARG A 226 -8.70 13.71 0.64
N PHE A 227 -9.20 12.53 0.39
CA PHE A 227 -9.05 11.38 1.27
C PHE A 227 -8.51 10.19 0.49
N GLY A 228 -7.50 9.52 1.04
CA GLY A 228 -7.06 8.22 0.53
C GLY A 228 -8.23 7.22 0.63
N VAL A 229 -8.68 6.70 -0.50
CA VAL A 229 -9.97 5.97 -0.60
C VAL A 229 -10.02 4.78 0.37
N ALA A 230 -9.03 3.89 0.33
CA ALA A 230 -9.01 2.69 1.17
C ALA A 230 -8.60 3.01 2.62
N SER A 231 -7.62 3.88 2.81
CA SER A 231 -7.12 4.20 4.15
C SER A 231 -8.15 4.90 5.01
N THR A 232 -8.93 5.85 4.45
CA THR A 232 -10.03 6.49 5.19
C THR A 232 -11.30 5.64 5.19
N PHE A 233 -11.50 4.71 4.24
CA PHE A 233 -12.54 3.71 4.36
C PHE A 233 -12.35 2.87 5.63
N LEU A 234 -11.17 2.31 5.82
CA LEU A 234 -10.84 1.53 7.02
C LEU A 234 -10.71 2.40 8.27
N GLY A 235 -10.07 3.58 8.17
CA GLY A 235 -9.77 4.47 9.29
C GLY A 235 -10.99 5.22 9.85
N ASP A 236 -11.98 5.55 9.00
CA ASP A 236 -13.08 6.44 9.40
C ASP A 236 -14.46 5.77 9.25
N ARG A 237 -14.69 5.07 8.11
CA ARG A 237 -16.05 4.77 7.64
C ARG A 237 -16.51 3.36 7.95
N ALA A 238 -15.64 2.36 7.87
CA ALA A 238 -15.98 0.99 8.22
C ALA A 238 -16.46 0.89 9.67
N ARG A 239 -17.51 0.13 9.91
CA ARG A 239 -18.12 -0.05 11.24
C ARG A 239 -18.06 -1.51 11.65
N PRO A 240 -17.99 -1.80 12.95
CA PRO A 240 -18.10 -3.17 13.44
C PRO A 240 -19.35 -3.87 12.87
N GLY A 241 -19.11 -5.04 12.25
CA GLY A 241 -20.15 -5.82 11.56
C GLY A 241 -20.25 -5.59 10.06
N ASP A 242 -19.59 -4.57 9.49
CA ASP A 242 -19.59 -4.35 8.04
C ASP A 242 -18.84 -5.49 7.34
N GLN A 243 -19.42 -5.96 6.24
CA GLN A 243 -18.78 -6.93 5.36
C GLN A 243 -17.91 -6.21 4.32
N ILE A 244 -16.65 -6.59 4.25
CA ILE A 244 -15.66 -5.98 3.36
C ILE A 244 -15.13 -7.06 2.40
N ARG A 245 -15.15 -6.78 1.10
CA ARG A 245 -14.54 -7.66 0.10
C ARG A 245 -13.02 -7.61 0.23
N VAL A 246 -12.43 -8.80 0.34
CA VAL A 246 -10.99 -8.95 0.62
C VAL A 246 -10.39 -10.14 -0.11
N TYR A 247 -9.07 -10.16 -0.23
CA TYR A 247 -8.32 -11.32 -0.69
C TYR A 247 -6.91 -11.33 -0.09
N VAL A 248 -6.24 -12.47 -0.13
CA VAL A 248 -4.82 -12.59 0.21
C VAL A 248 -3.98 -12.67 -1.05
N GLN A 249 -2.99 -11.81 -1.14
CA GLN A 249 -1.93 -11.92 -2.13
C GLN A 249 -0.73 -12.58 -1.50
N LYS A 250 -0.42 -13.79 -1.94
CA LYS A 250 0.72 -14.56 -1.43
C LYS A 250 2.03 -13.87 -1.76
N ALA A 251 2.90 -13.75 -0.77
CA ALA A 251 4.24 -13.23 -0.95
C ALA A 251 5.12 -14.27 -1.66
N GLN A 252 5.80 -13.86 -2.73
CA GLN A 252 6.73 -14.75 -3.43
C GLN A 252 8.13 -14.76 -2.80
N HIS A 253 8.56 -13.62 -2.24
CA HIS A 253 9.93 -13.40 -1.78
C HIS A 253 10.01 -12.57 -0.50
N PHE A 254 8.95 -12.58 0.33
CA PHE A 254 8.94 -11.88 1.60
C PHE A 254 8.35 -12.79 2.68
N GLY A 255 9.21 -13.45 3.45
CA GLY A 255 8.81 -14.40 4.48
C GLY A 255 9.96 -14.77 5.40
N LEU A 256 9.64 -15.37 6.54
CA LEU A 256 10.63 -15.81 7.52
C LEU A 256 11.58 -16.88 6.93
N PRO A 257 12.84 -16.95 7.40
CA PRO A 257 13.76 -17.99 6.94
C PRO A 257 13.24 -19.38 7.33
N ALA A 258 13.49 -20.35 6.46
CA ALA A 258 13.10 -21.75 6.70
C ALA A 258 13.74 -22.34 7.97
N ASP A 259 14.99 -21.95 8.27
CA ASP A 259 15.66 -22.27 9.53
C ASP A 259 15.29 -21.23 10.60
N PRO A 260 14.49 -21.60 11.62
CA PRO A 260 14.04 -20.68 12.66
C PRO A 260 15.17 -20.23 13.61
N SER A 261 16.35 -20.86 13.55
CA SER A 261 17.52 -20.47 14.37
C SER A 261 18.26 -19.26 13.81
N LEU A 262 18.05 -18.93 12.55
CA LEU A 262 18.70 -17.77 11.93
C LEU A 262 18.21 -16.45 12.52
N PRO A 263 19.13 -15.50 12.78
CA PRO A 263 18.76 -14.17 13.25
C PRO A 263 18.08 -13.37 12.13
N ILE A 264 17.18 -12.48 12.52
CA ILE A 264 16.50 -11.55 11.59
C ILE A 264 16.69 -10.10 12.02
N ILE A 265 16.91 -9.23 11.04
CA ILE A 265 16.98 -7.77 11.17
C ILE A 265 15.81 -7.20 10.39
N MET A 266 14.94 -6.47 11.06
CA MET A 266 13.70 -5.91 10.51
C MET A 266 13.78 -4.40 10.54
N ILE A 267 13.58 -3.74 9.40
CA ILE A 267 13.68 -2.28 9.26
C ILE A 267 12.34 -1.77 8.70
N GLY A 268 11.51 -1.21 9.60
CA GLY A 268 10.13 -0.84 9.28
C GLY A 268 9.64 0.44 9.96
N PRO A 269 9.99 1.61 9.44
CA PRO A 269 9.44 2.87 9.96
C PRO A 269 7.96 3.03 9.58
N GLY A 270 7.21 3.71 10.46
CA GLY A 270 5.79 3.97 10.26
C GLY A 270 4.96 2.68 10.09
N THR A 271 4.11 2.65 9.08
CA THR A 271 3.30 1.46 8.75
C THR A 271 4.11 0.24 8.30
N GLY A 272 5.38 0.43 7.94
CA GLY A 272 6.32 -0.67 7.64
C GLY A 272 6.57 -1.62 8.81
N ILE A 273 6.13 -1.29 10.02
CA ILE A 273 6.16 -2.20 11.19
C ILE A 273 5.21 -3.39 11.04
N ALA A 274 4.17 -3.28 10.20
CA ALA A 274 3.09 -4.26 10.09
C ALA A 274 3.61 -5.72 9.93
N PRO A 275 4.38 -6.08 8.89
CA PRO A 275 4.82 -7.45 8.71
C PRO A 275 5.80 -7.89 9.82
N PHE A 276 6.51 -6.96 10.44
CA PHE A 276 7.47 -7.28 11.51
C PHE A 276 6.78 -7.61 12.83
N ARG A 277 5.65 -6.96 13.11
CA ARG A 277 4.78 -7.39 14.20
C ARG A 277 4.31 -8.83 13.99
N ALA A 278 3.85 -9.15 12.76
CA ALA A 278 3.45 -10.51 12.40
C ALA A 278 4.62 -11.51 12.56
N PHE A 279 5.82 -11.18 12.07
CA PHE A 279 7.01 -12.03 12.21
C PHE A 279 7.39 -12.31 13.67
N LEU A 280 7.34 -11.29 14.52
CA LEU A 280 7.63 -11.45 15.94
C LEU A 280 6.63 -12.39 16.61
N TYR A 281 5.33 -12.21 16.39
CA TYR A 281 4.30 -13.11 16.92
C TYR A 281 4.42 -14.53 16.38
N GLU A 282 4.72 -14.70 15.09
CA GLU A 282 4.94 -16.01 14.46
C GLU A 282 6.12 -16.75 15.10
N ARG A 283 7.25 -16.04 15.30
CA ARG A 283 8.45 -16.61 15.92
C ARG A 283 8.26 -16.91 17.41
N MET A 284 7.52 -16.06 18.13
CA MET A 284 7.15 -16.35 19.52
C MET A 284 6.27 -17.60 19.63
N ALA A 285 5.22 -17.70 18.81
CA ALA A 285 4.30 -18.83 18.83
C ALA A 285 4.97 -20.14 18.39
N SER A 286 5.90 -20.08 17.46
CA SER A 286 6.70 -21.24 17.01
C SER A 286 7.89 -21.54 17.93
N LYS A 287 8.15 -20.72 18.96
CA LYS A 287 9.33 -20.81 19.83
C LYS A 287 10.64 -20.80 19.04
N ALA A 288 10.73 -20.01 17.98
CA ALA A 288 11.92 -19.88 17.15
C ALA A 288 13.11 -19.36 17.99
N PRO A 289 14.27 -20.07 18.03
CA PRO A 289 15.38 -19.69 18.89
C PRO A 289 16.23 -18.54 18.34
N GLY A 290 16.07 -18.19 17.07
CA GLY A 290 16.84 -17.14 16.42
C GLY A 290 16.55 -15.76 16.99
N ARG A 291 17.57 -14.92 17.01
CA ARG A 291 17.51 -13.56 17.55
C ARG A 291 16.74 -12.64 16.63
N ASN A 292 16.05 -11.64 17.21
CA ASN A 292 15.20 -10.66 16.50
C ASN A 292 15.70 -9.24 16.79
N TRP A 293 15.97 -8.46 15.75
CA TRP A 293 16.34 -7.04 15.87
C TRP A 293 15.39 -6.20 15.04
N LEU A 294 14.67 -5.27 15.67
CA LEU A 294 13.77 -4.35 15.01
C LEU A 294 14.32 -2.92 15.03
N PHE A 295 14.37 -2.29 13.85
CA PHE A 295 14.52 -0.86 13.68
C PHE A 295 13.15 -0.26 13.38
N PHE A 296 12.65 0.56 14.28
CA PHE A 296 11.41 1.30 14.12
C PHE A 296 11.69 2.80 14.14
N GLY A 297 10.97 3.55 13.33
CA GLY A 297 11.09 5.01 13.29
C GLY A 297 9.79 5.69 12.91
N HIS A 298 9.59 6.92 13.43
CA HIS A 298 8.46 7.77 13.07
C HIS A 298 8.80 9.25 13.34
N GLN A 299 7.77 10.10 13.47
CA GLN A 299 7.99 11.55 13.67
C GLN A 299 8.45 11.84 15.10
N ARG A 300 7.64 11.52 16.12
CA ARG A 300 7.89 11.90 17.52
C ARG A 300 7.74 10.70 18.46
N SER A 301 8.68 10.56 19.37
CA SER A 301 8.72 9.44 20.32
C SER A 301 7.51 9.39 21.24
N ASN A 302 7.07 10.56 21.72
CA ASN A 302 5.96 10.67 22.67
C ASN A 302 4.56 10.50 22.05
N HIS A 303 4.44 10.53 20.71
CA HIS A 303 3.16 10.43 20.00
C HIS A 303 3.04 9.26 19.04
N ASP A 304 4.15 8.83 18.46
CA ASP A 304 4.16 7.98 17.28
C ASP A 304 4.88 6.65 17.46
N PHE A 305 5.07 6.21 18.70
CA PHE A 305 5.63 4.90 18.97
C PHE A 305 4.52 3.84 18.89
N PHE A 306 4.36 3.27 17.70
CA PHE A 306 3.35 2.23 17.46
C PHE A 306 3.68 0.95 18.21
N TYR A 307 2.65 0.34 18.80
CA TYR A 307 2.77 -0.92 19.55
C TYR A 307 3.82 -0.88 20.69
N GLU A 308 4.01 0.29 21.31
CA GLU A 308 5.04 0.52 22.35
C GLU A 308 4.99 -0.54 23.45
N ASP A 309 3.81 -0.79 24.02
CA ASP A 309 3.63 -1.75 25.12
C ASP A 309 3.95 -3.19 24.68
N GLU A 310 3.50 -3.58 23.46
CA GLU A 310 3.78 -4.91 22.90
C GLU A 310 5.28 -5.09 22.66
N LEU A 311 5.94 -4.15 22.01
CA LEU A 311 7.37 -4.25 21.67
C LEU A 311 8.25 -4.20 22.91
N THR A 312 7.88 -3.38 23.89
CA THR A 312 8.58 -3.30 25.19
C THR A 312 8.39 -4.60 25.97
N GLY A 313 7.19 -5.14 25.98
CA GLY A 313 6.91 -6.46 26.58
C GLY A 313 7.68 -7.60 25.90
N MET A 314 7.71 -7.63 24.57
CA MET A 314 8.49 -8.62 23.80
C MET A 314 9.98 -8.51 24.07
N LYS A 315 10.51 -7.29 24.26
CA LYS A 315 11.91 -7.06 24.61
C LYS A 315 12.20 -7.55 26.02
N ALA A 316 11.34 -7.24 26.99
CA ALA A 316 11.47 -7.70 28.37
C ALA A 316 11.42 -9.24 28.49
N ALA A 317 10.60 -9.88 27.67
CA ALA A 317 10.49 -11.35 27.60
C ALA A 317 11.62 -12.02 26.79
N GLY A 318 12.53 -11.24 26.17
CA GLY A 318 13.64 -11.78 25.36
C GLY A 318 13.25 -12.21 23.93
N ALA A 319 11.98 -12.10 23.56
CA ALA A 319 11.50 -12.42 22.20
C ALA A 319 12.00 -11.40 21.16
N LEU A 320 12.08 -10.13 21.53
CA LEU A 320 12.73 -9.09 20.76
C LEU A 320 14.12 -8.80 21.35
N THR A 321 15.18 -9.34 20.74
CA THR A 321 16.54 -9.24 21.24
C THR A 321 17.04 -7.79 21.28
N ARG A 322 16.76 -7.02 20.21
CA ARG A 322 17.13 -5.60 20.11
C ARG A 322 16.01 -4.78 19.48
N LEU A 323 15.83 -3.59 20.03
CA LEU A 323 14.92 -2.57 19.51
C LEU A 323 15.72 -1.28 19.33
N SER A 324 15.80 -0.79 18.10
CA SER A 324 16.47 0.46 17.74
C SER A 324 15.43 1.45 17.21
N LEU A 325 15.38 2.64 17.82
CA LEU A 325 14.35 3.65 17.57
C LEU A 325 14.96 4.88 16.90
N ALA A 326 14.24 5.46 15.95
CA ALA A 326 14.61 6.68 15.26
C ALA A 326 13.43 7.66 15.16
N TRP A 327 13.64 8.91 15.58
CA TRP A 327 12.61 9.93 15.67
C TRP A 327 12.99 11.16 14.84
N SER A 328 12.27 11.40 13.75
CA SER A 328 12.65 12.41 12.76
C SER A 328 12.30 13.84 13.15
N ARG A 329 11.58 14.05 14.27
CA ARG A 329 11.15 15.38 14.74
C ARG A 329 11.32 15.60 16.24
N ASP A 330 12.10 14.77 16.94
CA ASP A 330 12.40 14.99 18.38
C ASP A 330 13.55 15.98 18.57
N GLY A 331 14.50 16.02 17.65
CA GLY A 331 15.63 16.92 17.67
C GLY A 331 15.53 18.07 16.67
N SER A 332 16.56 18.92 16.62
CA SER A 332 16.74 19.98 15.63
C SER A 332 17.02 19.42 14.22
N GLU A 333 17.68 18.29 14.16
CA GLU A 333 17.99 17.60 12.92
C GLU A 333 17.10 16.37 12.76
N LYS A 334 16.81 16.03 11.51
CA LYS A 334 16.04 14.83 11.20
C LYS A 334 16.89 13.60 11.40
N PHE A 335 16.36 12.63 12.15
CA PHE A 335 17.02 11.38 12.45
C PHE A 335 16.12 10.20 12.04
N TYR A 336 16.58 9.41 11.08
CA TYR A 336 15.84 8.32 10.49
C TYR A 336 16.43 6.94 10.83
N VAL A 337 15.77 5.87 10.41
CA VAL A 337 16.21 4.50 10.69
C VAL A 337 17.59 4.19 10.10
N GLN A 338 17.93 4.72 8.92
CA GLN A 338 19.25 4.55 8.31
C GLN A 338 20.37 5.23 9.11
N ASP A 339 20.07 6.34 9.81
CA ASP A 339 21.04 7.00 10.67
C ASP A 339 21.28 6.18 11.93
N ARG A 340 20.20 5.62 12.50
CA ARG A 340 20.31 4.67 13.60
C ARG A 340 21.08 3.40 13.22
N MET A 341 20.91 2.90 11.98
CA MET A 341 21.68 1.76 11.48
C MET A 341 23.19 2.07 11.46
N ARG A 342 23.58 3.28 11.01
CA ARG A 342 24.98 3.71 11.00
C ARG A 342 25.58 3.75 12.40
N GLU A 343 24.86 4.31 13.37
CA GLU A 343 25.33 4.37 14.77
C GLU A 343 25.63 2.98 15.37
N VAL A 344 24.85 1.97 15.01
CA VAL A 344 25.04 0.59 15.49
C VAL A 344 25.66 -0.32 14.44
N GLY A 345 26.34 0.26 13.47
CA GLY A 345 26.84 -0.43 12.27
C GLY A 345 27.73 -1.62 12.57
N ARG A 346 28.61 -1.54 13.59
CA ARG A 346 29.46 -2.65 14.01
C ARG A 346 28.66 -3.88 14.43
N ASP A 347 27.62 -3.68 15.23
CA ASP A 347 26.78 -4.77 15.70
C ASP A 347 25.92 -5.34 14.56
N LEU A 348 25.44 -4.44 13.67
CA LEU A 348 24.66 -4.83 12.50
C LEU A 348 25.51 -5.70 11.57
N TRP A 349 26.76 -5.32 11.32
CA TRP A 349 27.72 -6.15 10.58
C TRP A 349 27.95 -7.51 11.24
N ALA A 350 28.11 -7.57 12.56
CA ALA A 350 28.29 -8.82 13.27
C ALA A 350 27.12 -9.78 13.04
N TRP A 351 25.86 -9.26 13.11
CA TRP A 351 24.68 -10.07 12.82
C TRP A 351 24.63 -10.55 11.36
N LEU A 352 25.03 -9.70 10.41
CA LEU A 352 25.09 -10.09 8.99
C LEU A 352 26.13 -11.20 8.76
N ALA A 353 27.29 -11.13 9.42
CA ALA A 353 28.36 -12.13 9.35
C ALA A 353 27.91 -13.48 9.95
N GLU A 354 27.04 -13.46 10.96
CA GLU A 354 26.43 -14.66 11.56
C GLU A 354 25.30 -15.26 10.71
N GLY A 355 24.97 -14.67 9.57
CA GLY A 355 23.95 -15.20 8.66
C GLY A 355 22.58 -14.54 8.78
N ALA A 356 22.45 -13.40 9.45
CA ALA A 356 21.16 -12.72 9.58
C ALA A 356 20.48 -12.44 8.25
N HIS A 357 19.15 -12.60 8.23
CA HIS A 357 18.28 -12.13 7.15
C HIS A 357 17.84 -10.70 7.42
N VAL A 358 17.81 -9.87 6.40
CA VAL A 358 17.40 -8.46 6.46
C VAL A 358 16.07 -8.29 5.75
N TYR A 359 15.15 -7.63 6.43
CA TYR A 359 13.82 -7.31 5.91
C TYR A 359 13.58 -5.81 5.97
N VAL A 360 13.09 -5.24 4.88
CA VAL A 360 12.77 -3.80 4.77
C VAL A 360 11.33 -3.65 4.34
N CYS A 361 10.54 -2.89 5.10
CA CYS A 361 9.16 -2.58 4.72
C CYS A 361 8.86 -1.09 4.93
N GLY A 362 8.13 -0.49 3.97
CA GLY A 362 7.68 0.91 3.99
C GLY A 362 7.89 1.65 2.69
N ASP A 363 8.27 2.95 2.73
CA ASP A 363 8.37 3.83 1.57
C ASP A 363 9.42 3.37 0.55
N ALA A 364 8.94 3.07 -0.67
CA ALA A 364 9.78 2.63 -1.78
C ALA A 364 10.67 3.74 -2.36
N LYS A 365 10.22 5.00 -2.31
CA LYS A 365 10.86 6.09 -3.07
C LYS A 365 12.16 6.59 -2.43
N ARG A 366 12.18 6.69 -1.11
CA ARG A 366 13.30 7.26 -0.36
C ARG A 366 13.87 6.27 0.65
N MET A 367 13.04 5.80 1.58
CA MET A 367 13.47 4.99 2.72
C MET A 367 14.21 3.72 2.28
N ALA A 368 13.65 2.94 1.36
CA ALA A 368 14.27 1.69 0.92
C ALA A 368 15.67 1.90 0.33
N ARG A 369 15.85 2.94 -0.48
CA ARG A 369 17.15 3.30 -1.07
C ARG A 369 18.14 3.78 -0.02
N ASP A 370 17.69 4.62 0.92
CA ASP A 370 18.56 5.17 1.97
C ASP A 370 19.01 4.08 2.95
N VAL A 371 18.13 3.13 3.27
CA VAL A 371 18.44 1.92 4.06
C VAL A 371 19.48 1.05 3.34
N GLU A 372 19.30 0.81 2.05
CA GLU A 372 20.27 0.04 1.26
C GLU A 372 21.63 0.73 1.20
N GLY A 373 21.66 2.05 0.98
CA GLY A 373 22.88 2.84 1.01
C GLY A 373 23.61 2.74 2.34
N ALA A 374 22.88 2.90 3.47
CA ALA A 374 23.43 2.73 4.81
C ALA A 374 23.97 1.31 5.04
N LEU A 375 23.28 0.30 4.52
CA LEU A 375 23.77 -1.09 4.62
C LEU A 375 25.09 -1.30 3.87
N VAL A 376 25.23 -0.75 2.67
CA VAL A 376 26.49 -0.77 1.88
C VAL A 376 27.62 -0.08 2.64
N GLU A 377 27.37 1.11 3.20
CA GLU A 377 28.34 1.86 4.00
C GLU A 377 28.80 1.06 5.23
N ILE A 378 27.87 0.42 5.94
CA ILE A 378 28.15 -0.41 7.11
C ILE A 378 29.02 -1.63 6.74
N VAL A 379 28.67 -2.29 5.64
CA VAL A 379 29.44 -3.45 5.13
C VAL A 379 30.86 -3.03 4.73
N ALA A 380 31.02 -1.88 4.08
CA ALA A 380 32.34 -1.35 3.72
C ALA A 380 33.17 -1.04 4.98
N ALA A 381 32.60 -0.26 5.91
CA ALA A 381 33.29 0.23 7.11
C ALA A 381 33.68 -0.88 8.09
N HIS A 382 32.77 -1.83 8.36
CA HIS A 382 32.93 -2.84 9.40
C HIS A 382 33.29 -4.23 8.87
N GLY A 383 33.04 -4.48 7.57
CA GLY A 383 33.40 -5.74 6.90
C GLY A 383 34.79 -5.71 6.26
N ALA A 384 35.57 -4.63 6.45
CA ALA A 384 36.88 -4.40 5.81
C ALA A 384 36.84 -4.61 4.28
N ARG A 385 35.86 -4.01 3.62
CA ARG A 385 35.61 -4.13 2.18
C ARG A 385 35.71 -2.77 1.49
N THR A 386 36.11 -2.79 0.22
CA THR A 386 35.91 -1.63 -0.65
C THR A 386 34.42 -1.39 -0.89
N THR A 387 34.05 -0.19 -1.36
CA THR A 387 32.64 0.13 -1.68
C THR A 387 32.06 -0.84 -2.72
N ASP A 388 32.83 -1.19 -3.76
CA ASP A 388 32.36 -2.13 -4.80
C ASP A 388 32.14 -3.54 -4.25
N GLU A 389 33.02 -4.02 -3.37
CA GLU A 389 32.83 -5.31 -2.69
C GLU A 389 31.64 -5.29 -1.72
N ALA A 390 31.36 -4.15 -1.08
CA ALA A 390 30.20 -3.98 -0.22
C ALA A 390 28.90 -3.99 -1.03
N ILE A 391 28.88 -3.31 -2.18
CA ILE A 391 27.74 -3.34 -3.12
C ILE A 391 27.53 -4.78 -3.61
N ALA A 392 28.58 -5.48 -4.01
CA ALA A 392 28.49 -6.89 -4.43
C ALA A 392 27.98 -7.81 -3.31
N PHE A 393 28.41 -7.56 -2.06
CA PHE A 393 27.92 -8.32 -0.89
C PHE A 393 26.41 -8.12 -0.67
N VAL A 394 25.91 -6.87 -0.68
CA VAL A 394 24.49 -6.57 -0.52
C VAL A 394 23.67 -7.15 -1.67
N ALA A 395 24.17 -7.07 -2.91
CA ALA A 395 23.55 -7.73 -4.07
C ALA A 395 23.52 -9.25 -3.89
N GLY A 396 24.54 -9.85 -3.31
CA GLY A 396 24.60 -11.25 -2.92
C GLY A 396 23.53 -11.64 -1.88
N LEU A 397 23.28 -10.77 -0.89
CA LEU A 397 22.20 -10.98 0.10
C LEU A 397 20.83 -10.99 -0.59
N LYS A 398 20.58 -10.09 -1.54
CA LYS A 398 19.32 -10.08 -2.33
C LYS A 398 19.18 -11.38 -3.14
N LYS A 399 20.23 -11.76 -3.87
CA LYS A 399 20.23 -12.97 -4.71
C LYS A 399 20.02 -14.26 -3.91
N SER A 400 20.52 -14.32 -2.69
CA SER A 400 20.36 -15.47 -1.79
C SER A 400 19.06 -15.46 -0.97
N GLY A 401 18.20 -14.46 -1.13
CA GLY A 401 16.97 -14.30 -0.35
C GLY A 401 17.20 -13.85 1.10
N ARG A 402 18.43 -13.44 1.44
CA ARG A 402 18.75 -12.91 2.80
C ARG A 402 18.46 -11.42 2.96
N TYR A 403 18.21 -10.70 1.89
CA TYR A 403 17.74 -9.32 1.91
C TYR A 403 16.44 -9.23 1.12
N GLN A 404 15.33 -9.01 1.82
CA GLN A 404 13.98 -9.02 1.28
C GLN A 404 13.28 -7.68 1.53
N GLN A 405 12.45 -7.24 0.59
CA GLN A 405 11.78 -5.95 0.64
C GLN A 405 10.29 -6.10 0.33
N ASP A 406 9.44 -5.46 1.15
CA ASP A 406 8.02 -5.23 0.91
C ASP A 406 7.79 -3.70 0.98
N VAL A 407 7.96 -3.02 -0.15
CA VAL A 407 7.98 -1.55 -0.21
C VAL A 407 6.94 -1.03 -1.20
N TYR A 408 6.26 0.08 -0.86
CA TYR A 408 5.09 0.62 -1.55
C TYR A 408 5.10 2.14 -1.68
#